data_6c217551c745ce1f1ec75d0a87b3a012
#
_entry.id   6c217551c745ce1f1ec75d0a87b3a012
#
_cell.length_a   1.000
_cell.length_b   1.000
_cell.length_c   1.000
_cell.angle_alpha   90.00
_cell.angle_beta   90.00
_cell.angle_gamma   90.00
#
_symmetry.space_group_name_H-M   'P 1'
#
loop_
_entity.id
_entity.type
_entity.pdbx_description
1 polymer ?
#
loop_
_entity_poly.entity_id
_entity_poly.type
_entity_poly.pdbx_seq_one_letter_code
_entity_poly.pdbx_strand_id
1 'polypeptide(L)'
;MGDVLCTLRVMPTGVDVDLEKIKNSIKKLIQPNDISESPIAFGLKALIVKKIIPDHGGGTDTLEDKIRKVGGVESVETIEVTLI
;
A
#
# COMPACT_ATOMS: atom_id res chain seq x y z
N MET A 1 23.20 -6.71 6.70
CA MET A 1 21.77 -6.62 6.95
C MET A 1 21.32 -5.20 6.84
N GLY A 2 20.39 -4.95 5.98
CA GLY A 2 19.85 -3.62 5.79
C GLY A 2 18.34 -3.64 5.84
N ASP A 3 17.78 -2.48 5.73
CA ASP A 3 16.36 -2.34 5.57
C ASP A 3 16.06 -1.90 4.14
N VAL A 4 14.82 -2.15 3.71
CA VAL A 4 14.35 -1.70 2.41
C VAL A 4 13.11 -0.85 2.61
N LEU A 5 13.00 0.19 1.79
CA LEU A 5 11.79 1.00 1.70
C LEU A 5 10.95 0.44 0.55
N CYS A 6 9.79 -0.08 0.88
CA CYS A 6 8.85 -0.60 -0.11
C CYS A 6 7.77 0.42 -0.37
N THR A 7 7.53 0.71 -1.63
CA THR A 7 6.46 1.60 -2.06
C THR A 7 5.42 0.75 -2.80
N LEU A 8 4.20 0.77 -2.28
CA LEU A 8 3.10 -0.02 -2.83
C LEU A 8 2.00 0.92 -3.33
N ARG A 9 1.41 0.55 -4.45
CA ARG A 9 0.27 1.28 -4.98
C ARG A 9 -0.98 0.44 -4.75
N VAL A 10 -1.93 1.02 -4.02
CA VAL A 10 -3.20 0.37 -3.68
C VAL A 10 -4.30 1.02 -4.50
N MET A 11 -4.99 0.20 -5.30
CA MET A 11 -6.07 0.67 -6.15
C MET A 11 -7.42 0.35 -5.53
N PRO A 12 -8.34 1.31 -5.45
CA PRO A 12 -9.70 1.04 -4.97
C PRO A 12 -10.53 0.35 -6.04
N THR A 13 -11.64 -0.25 -5.64
CA THR A 13 -12.55 -0.93 -6.57
C THR A 13 -13.35 0.04 -7.42
N GLY A 14 -13.46 1.30 -7.02
CA GLY A 14 -14.19 2.30 -7.79
C GLY A 14 -14.03 3.69 -7.21
N VAL A 15 -14.65 4.67 -7.86
CA VAL A 15 -14.54 6.09 -7.47
C VAL A 15 -15.33 6.41 -6.21
N ASP A 16 -16.32 5.60 -5.89
CA ASP A 16 -17.21 5.80 -4.75
C ASP A 16 -16.73 5.08 -3.48
N VAL A 17 -15.56 4.46 -3.54
CA VAL A 17 -14.97 3.79 -2.38
C VAL A 17 -14.42 4.85 -1.42
N ASP A 18 -14.66 4.65 -0.12
CA ASP A 18 -14.16 5.56 0.90
C ASP A 18 -12.68 5.29 1.16
N LEU A 19 -11.83 6.11 0.54
CA LEU A 19 -10.38 5.97 0.68
C LEU A 19 -9.90 6.19 2.12
N GLU A 20 -10.60 7.01 2.89
CA GLU A 20 -10.23 7.21 4.29
C GLU A 20 -10.36 5.92 5.10
N LYS A 21 -11.39 5.14 4.83
CA LYS A 21 -11.57 3.84 5.49
C LYS A 21 -10.45 2.87 5.11
N ILE A 22 -10.11 2.81 3.82
CA ILE A 22 -9.02 1.95 3.35
C ILE A 22 -7.71 2.38 3.99
N LYS A 23 -7.44 3.68 3.97
CA LYS A 23 -6.25 4.26 4.56
C LYS A 23 -6.12 3.91 6.04
N ASN A 24 -7.19 4.09 6.81
CA ASN A 24 -7.20 3.78 8.23
C ASN A 24 -7.00 2.29 8.49
N SER A 25 -7.60 1.43 7.67
CA SER A 25 -7.43 -0.02 7.78
C SER A 25 -5.98 -0.42 7.52
N ILE A 26 -5.35 0.16 6.50
CA ILE A 26 -3.94 -0.11 6.18
C ILE A 26 -3.05 0.36 7.33
N LYS A 27 -3.33 1.54 7.89
CA LYS A 27 -2.56 2.06 9.02
C LYS A 27 -2.59 1.12 10.22
N LYS A 28 -3.72 0.49 10.47
CA LYS A 28 -3.86 -0.46 11.57
C LYS A 28 -3.18 -1.79 11.29
N LEU A 29 -3.21 -2.22 10.02
CA LEU A 29 -2.68 -3.53 9.65
C LEU A 29 -1.17 -3.58 9.60
N ILE A 30 -0.54 -2.59 8.98
CA ILE A 30 0.90 -2.65 8.71
C ILE A 30 1.68 -1.48 9.29
N GLN A 31 1.00 -0.48 9.82
CA GLN A 31 1.61 0.71 10.40
C GLN A 31 2.67 1.30 9.46
N PRO A 32 2.24 1.77 8.26
CA PRO A 32 3.18 2.25 7.25
C PRO A 32 3.92 3.49 7.72
N ASN A 33 5.12 3.70 7.18
CA ASN A 33 5.92 4.88 7.49
C ASN A 33 5.31 6.12 6.83
N ASP A 34 4.66 5.94 5.67
CA ASP A 34 3.97 7.01 4.99
C ASP A 34 2.83 6.44 4.16
N ILE A 35 1.77 7.21 4.00
CA ILE A 35 0.66 6.86 3.15
C ILE A 35 0.08 8.14 2.56
N SER A 36 -0.09 8.18 1.24
CA SER A 36 -0.60 9.36 0.56
C SER A 36 -1.57 8.94 -0.55
N GLU A 37 -2.33 9.90 -1.06
CA GLU A 37 -3.23 9.69 -2.18
C GLU A 37 -2.60 10.22 -3.45
N SER A 38 -2.76 9.49 -4.54
CA SER A 38 -2.25 9.88 -5.85
C SER A 38 -3.40 9.81 -6.85
N PRO A 39 -3.79 10.94 -7.45
CA PRO A 39 -4.85 10.89 -8.45
C PRO A 39 -4.39 10.16 -9.70
N ILE A 40 -5.29 9.35 -10.24
CA ILE A 40 -5.07 8.64 -11.50
C ILE A 40 -6.21 9.00 -12.46
N ALA A 41 -6.38 8.25 -13.53
CA ALA A 41 -7.37 8.56 -14.56
C ALA A 41 -8.82 8.38 -14.04
N PHE A 42 -9.76 9.08 -14.65
CA PHE A 42 -11.21 8.90 -14.47
C PHE A 42 -11.70 9.17 -13.04
N GLY A 43 -11.06 10.08 -12.33
CA GLY A 43 -11.47 10.44 -10.97
C GLY A 43 -11.07 9.43 -9.90
N LEU A 44 -10.38 8.38 -10.29
CA LEU A 44 -9.86 7.40 -9.33
C LEU A 44 -8.62 7.96 -8.64
N LYS A 45 -8.43 7.56 -7.39
CA LYS A 45 -7.23 7.89 -6.63
C LYS A 45 -6.64 6.60 -6.07
N ALA A 46 -5.34 6.44 -6.26
CA ALA A 46 -4.60 5.33 -5.65
C ALA A 46 -4.03 5.78 -4.33
N LEU A 47 -3.78 4.82 -3.44
CA LEU A 47 -3.03 5.09 -2.22
C LEU A 47 -1.59 4.64 -2.44
N ILE A 48 -0.65 5.50 -2.09
CA ILE A 48 0.77 5.19 -2.16
C ILE A 48 1.24 4.94 -0.73
N VAL A 49 1.60 3.71 -0.45
CA VAL A 49 1.96 3.25 0.89
C VAL A 49 3.47 2.98 0.92
N LYS A 50 4.16 3.57 1.89
CA LYS A 50 5.59 3.36 2.06
C LYS A 50 5.84 2.70 3.40
N LYS A 51 6.54 1.58 3.37
CA LYS A 51 6.86 0.83 4.58
C LYS A 51 8.30 0.37 4.53
N ILE A 52 9.01 0.62 5.62
CA ILE A 52 10.38 0.13 5.80
C ILE A 52 10.31 -1.24 6.45
N ILE A 53 10.93 -2.22 5.81
CA ILE A 53 10.97 -3.59 6.32
C ILE A 53 12.40 -4.12 6.27
N PRO A 54 12.73 -5.14 7.08
CA PRO A 54 14.04 -5.77 6.99
C PRO A 54 14.24 -6.40 5.61
N ASP A 55 15.47 -6.36 5.12
CA ASP A 55 15.82 -6.94 3.81
C ASP A 55 16.02 -8.45 3.95
N HIS A 56 14.91 -9.17 4.01
CA HIS A 56 14.89 -10.63 3.94
C HIS A 56 13.69 -11.07 3.13
N GLY A 57 13.78 -12.19 2.49
CA GLY A 57 12.81 -12.62 1.48
C GLY A 57 11.36 -12.65 1.97
N GLY A 58 10.43 -12.31 1.10
CA GLY A 58 9.00 -12.48 1.32
C GLY A 58 8.29 -11.33 2.02
N GLY A 59 9.00 -10.28 2.43
CA GLY A 59 8.38 -9.15 3.16
C GLY A 59 7.34 -8.41 2.35
N THR A 60 7.63 -8.12 1.06
CA THR A 60 6.70 -7.39 0.21
C THR A 60 5.44 -8.22 -0.07
N ASP A 61 5.59 -9.52 -0.28
CA ASP A 61 4.44 -10.40 -0.53
C ASP A 61 3.49 -10.40 0.68
N THR A 62 4.05 -10.42 1.88
CA THR A 62 3.27 -10.37 3.11
C THR A 62 2.49 -9.06 3.22
N LEU A 63 3.13 -7.93 2.89
CA LEU A 63 2.46 -6.64 2.89
C LEU A 63 1.32 -6.60 1.87
N GLU A 64 1.57 -7.07 0.66
CA GLU A 64 0.56 -7.11 -0.39
C GLU A 64 -0.64 -7.96 0.03
N ASP A 65 -0.39 -9.13 0.59
CA ASP A 65 -1.45 -10.03 1.02
C ASP A 65 -2.32 -9.41 2.11
N LYS A 66 -1.71 -8.74 3.07
CA LYS A 66 -2.44 -8.07 4.14
C LYS A 66 -3.34 -6.97 3.60
N ILE A 67 -2.81 -6.15 2.71
CA ILE A 67 -3.55 -5.02 2.14
C ILE A 67 -4.68 -5.52 1.23
N ARG A 68 -4.44 -6.59 0.48
CA ARG A 68 -5.46 -7.16 -0.40
C ARG A 68 -6.72 -7.59 0.33
N LYS A 69 -6.61 -7.92 1.60
CA LYS A 69 -7.74 -8.36 2.40
C LYS A 69 -8.60 -7.21 2.90
N VAL A 70 -8.16 -5.98 2.72
CA VAL A 70 -8.94 -4.81 3.11
C VAL A 70 -10.11 -4.64 2.15
N GLY A 71 -11.31 -4.46 2.69
CA GLY A 71 -12.49 -4.24 1.85
C GLY A 71 -12.36 -2.95 1.04
N GLY A 72 -12.74 -3.00 -0.23
CA GLY A 72 -12.63 -1.86 -1.14
C GLY A 72 -11.34 -1.80 -1.94
N VAL A 73 -10.40 -2.71 -1.70
CA VAL A 73 -9.13 -2.76 -2.42
C VAL A 73 -9.28 -3.68 -3.64
N GLU A 74 -9.05 -3.14 -4.82
CA GLU A 74 -9.07 -3.90 -6.07
C GLU A 74 -7.75 -4.61 -6.31
N SER A 75 -6.65 -3.88 -6.14
CA SER A 75 -5.33 -4.45 -6.39
C SER A 75 -4.26 -3.75 -5.56
N VAL A 76 -3.17 -4.45 -5.32
CA VAL A 76 -2.00 -3.93 -4.64
C VAL A 76 -0.78 -4.31 -5.46
N GLU A 77 0.11 -3.36 -5.67
CA GLU A 77 1.29 -3.57 -6.48
C GLU A 77 2.49 -2.91 -5.80
N THR A 78 3.59 -3.63 -5.71
CA THR A 78 4.86 -3.03 -5.26
C THR A 78 5.49 -2.35 -6.45
N ILE A 79 5.61 -1.02 -6.39
CA ILE A 79 6.11 -0.22 -7.52
C ILE A 79 7.57 0.17 -7.35
N GLU A 80 8.10 0.10 -6.14
CA GLU A 80 9.50 0.45 -5.90
C GLU A 80 9.98 -0.24 -4.64
N VAL A 81 11.23 -0.70 -4.66
CA VAL A 81 11.92 -1.23 -3.48
C VAL A 81 13.31 -0.61 -3.49
N THR A 82 13.64 0.13 -2.43
CA THR A 82 14.91 0.85 -2.33
C THR A 82 15.65 0.42 -1.07
N LEU A 83 16.90 0.06 -1.23
CA LEU A 83 17.78 -0.22 -0.08
C LEU A 83 18.10 1.07 0.66
N ILE A 84 18.07 1.00 1.96
CA ILE A 84 18.38 2.16 2.81
C ILE A 84 19.36 1.78 3.91
#